data_73309e7f867669fc6046c0ea9a561fbe
#
_entry.id   73309e7f867669fc6046c0ea9a561fbe
#
_cell.length_a   1.000
_cell.length_b   1.000
_cell.length_c   1.000
_cell.angle_alpha   90.00
_cell.angle_beta   90.00
_cell.angle_gamma   90.00
#
_symmetry.space_group_name_H-M   'P 1'
#
loop_
_entity.id
_entity.type
_entity.pdbx_description
1 polymer ?
#
loop_
_entity_poly.entity_id
_entity_poly.type
_entity_poly.pdbx_seq_one_letter_code
_entity_poly.pdbx_strand_id
1 'polypeptide(L)'
;MLGEYRIEGRRASDIAASVERGVGTGALSPGQLLPPMRELAVALGVNPNTVAAAYRILRERGVIETDGRRGSRVRPRPATTARGSIRVEAPEGVRDVSNGSPDPALLPPLGEAFAEAARRYAEKPGMYGEAPLNEEFGRRARAAFDADGVPDGPIGVASGSLDAVERVLAVHLRPGDAVAVEDPGWGSLLDLVPALGLRPVPLAVDDEGPLPAEVERAIRQDGARAVIVTDRAQNPTGACVTEARARELRQVLDRHPGVLLIEDDHGHGIVAQPLHPLAGGTDHWVLVRSVAKAYGPDLRIAAFTGDAETVDRVLGRQRLGPGWVSRLLQQTVAHLWATEAVDPAVVARSYGRRRDGLVRALARRGVEAHGRGGMNVWVPVPDETGAVARLLASGWAVAPGARFRMNAGPAVRLTVSGLAVADVEPLADAVARAVGPVVARSYG
;
A
#
# COMPACT_ATOMS: atom_id res chain seq x y z
N MET A 1 34.78 0.01 -12.55
CA MET A 1 35.13 -0.69 -13.81
C MET A 1 33.91 -1.46 -14.25
N LEU A 2 33.53 -1.38 -15.55
CA LEU A 2 32.29 -1.99 -16.10
C LEU A 2 32.46 -3.49 -16.43
N GLY A 3 33.47 -4.16 -15.92
CA GLY A 3 33.83 -5.51 -16.38
C GLY A 3 34.21 -5.49 -17.87
N GLU A 4 33.79 -6.50 -18.63
CA GLU A 4 34.02 -6.57 -20.07
C GLU A 4 33.00 -5.81 -20.91
N TYR A 5 31.91 -5.24 -20.28
CA TYR A 5 30.86 -4.55 -21.04
C TYR A 5 31.29 -3.16 -21.48
N ARG A 6 31.22 -2.88 -22.77
CA ARG A 6 31.51 -1.56 -23.35
C ARG A 6 30.19 -0.87 -23.71
N ILE A 7 30.00 0.33 -23.18
CA ILE A 7 28.92 1.22 -23.59
C ILE A 7 29.29 1.77 -24.97
N GLU A 8 28.33 1.80 -25.89
CA GLU A 8 28.50 2.23 -27.28
C GLU A 8 27.44 3.26 -27.67
N GLY A 9 27.72 4.04 -28.71
CA GLY A 9 26.78 5.00 -29.27
C GLY A 9 27.37 6.38 -29.47
N ARG A 10 26.80 7.13 -30.42
CA ARG A 10 27.21 8.52 -30.70
C ARG A 10 26.13 9.55 -30.40
N ARG A 11 24.87 9.13 -30.30
CA ARG A 11 23.74 9.96 -29.88
C ARG A 11 23.30 9.59 -28.47
N ALA A 12 22.62 10.50 -27.80
CA ALA A 12 22.11 10.25 -26.45
C ALA A 12 21.20 9.02 -26.37
N SER A 13 20.34 8.83 -27.38
CA SER A 13 19.48 7.65 -27.51
C SER A 13 20.24 6.34 -27.64
N ASP A 14 21.35 6.35 -28.42
CA ASP A 14 22.12 5.14 -28.69
C ASP A 14 22.90 4.71 -27.45
N ILE A 15 23.48 5.67 -26.75
CA ILE A 15 24.19 5.46 -25.47
C ILE A 15 23.22 4.93 -24.41
N ALA A 16 22.00 5.52 -24.32
CA ALA A 16 20.98 5.05 -23.40
C ALA A 16 20.57 3.60 -23.74
N ALA A 17 20.29 3.31 -25.00
CA ALA A 17 19.95 1.96 -25.45
C ALA A 17 21.07 0.93 -25.22
N SER A 18 22.34 1.35 -25.33
CA SER A 18 23.48 0.49 -25.00
C SER A 18 23.49 0.13 -23.51
N VAL A 19 23.34 1.12 -22.61
CA VAL A 19 23.26 0.86 -21.17
C VAL A 19 22.04 -0.03 -20.84
N GLU A 20 20.87 0.22 -21.44
CA GLU A 20 19.68 -0.62 -21.25
C GLU A 20 19.92 -2.07 -21.66
N ARG A 21 20.58 -2.31 -22.79
CA ARG A 21 20.98 -3.68 -23.20
C ARG A 21 21.93 -4.32 -22.20
N GLY A 22 22.95 -3.58 -21.71
CA GLY A 22 23.87 -4.09 -20.71
C GLY A 22 23.17 -4.50 -19.41
N VAL A 23 22.18 -3.72 -18.97
CA VAL A 23 21.34 -4.04 -17.82
C VAL A 23 20.42 -5.24 -18.13
N GLY A 24 19.80 -5.26 -19.31
CA GLY A 24 18.88 -6.32 -19.73
C GLY A 24 19.57 -7.69 -19.87
N THR A 25 20.81 -7.73 -20.33
CA THR A 25 21.64 -8.96 -20.45
C THR A 25 22.34 -9.36 -19.15
N GLY A 26 22.29 -8.52 -18.10
CA GLY A 26 23.02 -8.73 -16.85
C GLY A 26 24.52 -8.38 -16.90
N ALA A 27 25.01 -7.87 -18.02
CA ALA A 27 26.40 -7.44 -18.19
C ALA A 27 26.72 -6.17 -17.36
N LEU A 28 25.69 -5.37 -17.06
CA LEU A 28 25.72 -4.29 -16.07
C LEU A 28 24.87 -4.70 -14.88
N SER A 29 25.50 -4.93 -13.76
CA SER A 29 24.81 -5.41 -12.54
C SER A 29 24.09 -4.29 -11.79
N PRO A 30 22.98 -4.59 -11.11
CA PRO A 30 22.32 -3.67 -10.19
C PRO A 30 23.29 -3.09 -9.16
N GLY A 31 23.22 -1.78 -8.91
CA GLY A 31 24.14 -1.06 -8.03
C GLY A 31 25.50 -0.72 -8.64
N GLN A 32 25.84 -1.25 -9.82
CA GLN A 32 27.10 -0.99 -10.49
C GLN A 32 27.23 0.49 -10.87
N LEU A 33 28.35 1.10 -10.54
CA LEU A 33 28.66 2.48 -10.94
C LEU A 33 28.92 2.56 -12.44
N LEU A 34 28.27 3.51 -13.09
CA LEU A 34 28.55 3.90 -14.45
C LEU A 34 29.73 4.89 -14.51
N PRO A 35 30.48 4.94 -15.62
CA PRO A 35 31.57 5.89 -15.78
C PRO A 35 31.10 7.33 -15.56
N PRO A 36 31.95 8.20 -14.98
CA PRO A 36 31.68 9.62 -14.97
C PRO A 36 31.40 10.16 -16.38
N MET A 37 30.47 11.08 -16.51
CA MET A 37 30.01 11.58 -17.83
C MET A 37 31.14 12.07 -18.72
N ARG A 38 32.17 12.72 -18.13
CA ARG A 38 33.34 13.23 -18.89
C ARG A 38 34.22 12.09 -19.39
N GLU A 39 34.44 11.07 -18.58
CA GLU A 39 35.26 9.89 -18.97
C GLU A 39 34.55 9.10 -20.08
N LEU A 40 33.24 8.86 -19.95
CA LEU A 40 32.49 8.17 -20.98
C LEU A 40 32.43 8.98 -22.28
N ALA A 41 32.34 10.30 -22.22
CA ALA A 41 32.37 11.17 -23.38
C ALA A 41 33.71 11.06 -24.17
N VAL A 42 34.82 11.04 -23.43
CA VAL A 42 36.15 10.83 -24.03
C VAL A 42 36.24 9.43 -24.67
N ALA A 43 35.81 8.39 -23.95
CA ALA A 43 35.85 7.02 -24.45
C ALA A 43 35.03 6.79 -25.72
N LEU A 44 33.90 7.52 -25.85
CA LEU A 44 32.99 7.42 -26.99
C LEU A 44 33.30 8.43 -28.12
N GLY A 45 34.22 9.38 -27.89
CA GLY A 45 34.49 10.46 -28.84
C GLY A 45 33.32 11.40 -29.08
N VAL A 46 32.51 11.68 -28.04
CA VAL A 46 31.31 12.53 -28.09
C VAL A 46 31.38 13.72 -27.13
N ASN A 47 30.50 14.70 -27.31
CA ASN A 47 30.39 15.82 -26.38
C ASN A 47 29.89 15.35 -25.01
N PRO A 48 30.42 15.83 -23.86
CA PRO A 48 29.93 15.52 -22.52
C PRO A 48 28.42 15.77 -22.35
N ASN A 49 27.85 16.78 -23.02
CA ASN A 49 26.42 17.05 -22.99
C ASN A 49 25.58 15.92 -23.62
N THR A 50 26.15 15.18 -24.59
CA THR A 50 25.49 14.02 -25.20
C THR A 50 25.36 12.88 -24.18
N VAL A 51 26.41 12.63 -23.40
CA VAL A 51 26.38 11.65 -22.31
C VAL A 51 25.45 12.11 -21.17
N ALA A 52 25.48 13.41 -20.84
CA ALA A 52 24.56 13.96 -19.84
C ALA A 52 23.09 13.79 -20.25
N ALA A 53 22.77 13.99 -21.52
CA ALA A 53 21.44 13.74 -22.08
C ALA A 53 21.07 12.24 -22.03
N ALA A 54 22.01 11.34 -22.35
CA ALA A 54 21.81 9.89 -22.23
C ALA A 54 21.52 9.48 -20.77
N TYR A 55 22.30 9.97 -19.81
CA TYR A 55 22.09 9.68 -18.41
C TYR A 55 20.79 10.30 -17.86
N ARG A 56 20.35 11.42 -18.40
CA ARG A 56 19.03 11.98 -18.11
C ARG A 56 17.93 11.03 -18.60
N ILE A 57 17.98 10.58 -19.85
CA ILE A 57 17.04 9.60 -20.42
C ILE A 57 16.98 8.33 -19.57
N LEU A 58 18.13 7.80 -19.17
CA LEU A 58 18.21 6.60 -18.34
C LEU A 58 17.62 6.80 -16.94
N ARG A 59 17.79 8.00 -16.35
CA ARG A 59 17.16 8.34 -15.07
C ARG A 59 15.64 8.46 -15.22
N GLU A 60 15.18 9.17 -16.25
CA GLU A 60 13.76 9.32 -16.56
C GLU A 60 13.08 7.96 -16.78
N ARG A 61 13.81 6.99 -17.35
CA ARG A 61 13.35 5.61 -17.54
C ARG A 61 13.57 4.71 -16.31
N GLY A 62 14.13 5.23 -15.24
CA GLY A 62 14.38 4.47 -14.01
C GLY A 62 15.46 3.37 -14.14
N VAL A 63 16.30 3.41 -15.19
CA VAL A 63 17.38 2.45 -15.42
C VAL A 63 18.59 2.74 -14.53
N ILE A 64 18.86 4.01 -14.28
CA ILE A 64 19.94 4.47 -13.41
C ILE A 64 19.43 5.45 -12.35
N GLU A 65 20.16 5.57 -11.27
CA GLU A 65 20.02 6.61 -10.25
C GLU A 65 21.29 7.41 -10.10
N THR A 66 21.16 8.67 -9.68
CA THR A 66 22.33 9.54 -9.43
C THR A 66 22.29 9.99 -7.98
N ASP A 67 23.35 9.73 -7.26
CA ASP A 67 23.52 10.09 -5.85
C ASP A 67 24.60 11.18 -5.74
N GLY A 68 24.25 12.40 -6.17
CA GLY A 68 25.07 13.59 -6.05
C GLY A 68 26.56 13.34 -6.38
N ARG A 69 27.41 13.46 -5.37
CA ARG A 69 28.88 13.26 -5.48
C ARG A 69 29.30 11.80 -5.67
N ARG A 70 28.42 10.83 -5.45
CA ARG A 70 28.72 9.38 -5.58
C ARG A 70 28.55 8.86 -7.01
N GLY A 71 28.13 9.71 -7.95
CA GLY A 71 28.01 9.36 -9.35
C GLY A 71 26.68 8.72 -9.74
N SER A 72 26.62 8.16 -10.95
CA SER A 72 25.47 7.44 -11.47
C SER A 72 25.69 5.93 -11.40
N ARG A 73 24.69 5.19 -10.97
CA ARG A 73 24.71 3.72 -10.87
C ARG A 73 23.48 3.10 -11.50
N VAL A 74 23.63 1.86 -11.95
CA VAL A 74 22.50 1.03 -12.38
C VAL A 74 21.57 0.87 -11.19
N ARG A 75 20.29 1.20 -11.40
CA ARG A 75 19.28 1.08 -10.34
C ARG A 75 19.16 -0.39 -9.95
N PRO A 76 19.16 -0.72 -8.66
CA PRO A 76 18.80 -2.07 -8.23
C PRO A 76 17.42 -2.41 -8.81
N ARG A 77 17.27 -3.59 -9.42
CA ARG A 77 15.92 -4.09 -9.71
C ARG A 77 15.14 -4.04 -8.40
N PRO A 78 13.86 -3.69 -8.42
CA PRO A 78 13.05 -3.80 -7.22
C PRO A 78 13.30 -5.17 -6.61
N ALA A 79 13.55 -5.19 -5.30
CA ALA A 79 13.79 -6.46 -4.62
C ALA A 79 12.61 -7.38 -4.96
N THR A 80 12.88 -8.54 -5.56
CA THR A 80 11.85 -9.56 -5.84
C THR A 80 11.28 -10.15 -4.56
N THR A 81 11.96 -9.93 -3.44
CA THR A 81 11.54 -10.34 -2.11
C THR A 81 10.66 -9.25 -1.52
N ALA A 82 9.36 -9.48 -1.55
CA ALA A 82 8.38 -8.55 -0.97
C ALA A 82 8.66 -8.33 0.53
N ARG A 83 8.41 -7.12 1.05
CA ARG A 83 8.45 -6.81 2.50
C ARG A 83 7.58 -7.78 3.30
N GLY A 84 6.54 -8.33 2.68
CA GLY A 84 5.72 -9.39 3.24
C GLY A 84 6.45 -10.67 3.62
N SER A 85 7.63 -10.94 3.02
CA SER A 85 8.48 -12.08 3.37
C SER A 85 9.33 -11.85 4.64
N ILE A 86 9.43 -10.61 5.12
CA ILE A 86 9.99 -10.32 6.44
C ILE A 86 8.96 -10.82 7.47
N ARG A 87 9.00 -12.12 7.75
CA ARG A 87 8.11 -12.77 8.71
C ARG A 87 8.93 -13.41 9.81
N VAL A 88 8.39 -13.37 11.02
CA VAL A 88 8.80 -14.27 12.09
C VAL A 88 7.89 -15.47 11.97
N GLU A 89 8.45 -16.62 11.65
CA GLU A 89 7.70 -17.89 11.72
C GLU A 89 7.30 -18.12 13.16
N ALA A 90 6.01 -18.34 13.40
CA ALA A 90 5.51 -18.68 14.73
C ALA A 90 5.70 -20.19 14.94
N PRO A 91 6.59 -20.63 15.85
CA PRO A 91 6.71 -22.04 16.21
C PRO A 91 5.39 -22.57 16.78
N GLU A 92 5.24 -23.87 16.83
CA GLU A 92 4.09 -24.52 17.48
C GLU A 92 3.93 -24.05 18.92
N GLY A 93 2.70 -23.69 19.31
CA GLY A 93 2.40 -23.17 20.65
C GLY A 93 2.61 -21.66 20.82
N VAL A 94 3.19 -20.95 19.86
CA VAL A 94 3.33 -19.49 19.85
C VAL A 94 2.06 -18.85 19.30
N ARG A 95 1.54 -17.82 19.99
CA ARG A 95 0.37 -17.04 19.54
C ARG A 95 0.79 -16.04 18.46
N ASP A 96 0.21 -16.18 17.28
CA ASP A 96 0.55 -15.32 16.13
C ASP A 96 -0.36 -14.09 16.05
N VAL A 97 0.19 -12.93 16.39
CA VAL A 97 -0.41 -11.59 16.18
C VAL A 97 0.35 -10.81 15.11
N SER A 98 1.14 -11.48 14.26
CA SER A 98 1.93 -10.86 13.18
C SER A 98 1.20 -10.74 11.85
N ASN A 99 0.21 -11.63 11.61
CA ASN A 99 -0.47 -11.70 10.32
C ASN A 99 -1.50 -10.59 10.13
N GLY A 100 -1.76 -9.94 9.13
CA GLY A 100 -2.80 -8.90 8.95
C GLY A 100 -4.14 -9.47 8.45
N SER A 101 -4.47 -10.71 8.79
CA SER A 101 -5.69 -11.39 8.34
C SER A 101 -6.90 -11.00 9.20
N PRO A 102 -8.11 -10.95 8.65
CA PRO A 102 -9.32 -10.80 9.44
C PRO A 102 -9.58 -12.02 10.34
N ASP A 103 -10.44 -11.87 11.32
CA ASP A 103 -10.91 -12.97 12.17
C ASP A 103 -11.83 -13.90 11.34
N PRO A 104 -11.48 -15.18 11.13
CA PRO A 104 -12.33 -16.09 10.36
C PRO A 104 -13.75 -16.25 10.94
N ALA A 105 -13.93 -16.08 12.24
CA ALA A 105 -15.22 -16.17 12.91
C ALA A 105 -16.16 -15.00 12.60
N LEU A 106 -15.63 -13.90 12.04
CA LEU A 106 -16.41 -12.73 11.64
C LEU A 106 -16.64 -12.66 10.13
N LEU A 107 -16.07 -13.58 9.36
CA LEU A 107 -16.31 -13.66 7.91
C LEU A 107 -17.64 -14.35 7.61
N PRO A 108 -18.40 -13.90 6.60
CA PRO A 108 -19.64 -14.55 6.20
C PRO A 108 -19.36 -15.92 5.56
N PRO A 109 -20.26 -16.90 5.71
CA PRO A 109 -20.18 -18.14 4.95
C PRO A 109 -20.43 -17.86 3.45
N LEU A 110 -19.53 -18.33 2.58
CA LEU A 110 -19.58 -18.04 1.15
C LEU A 110 -20.41 -19.05 0.33
N GLY A 111 -20.80 -20.19 0.91
CA GLY A 111 -21.41 -21.30 0.16
C GLY A 111 -22.70 -20.91 -0.58
N GLU A 112 -23.62 -20.23 0.09
CA GLU A 112 -24.88 -19.77 -0.52
C GLU A 112 -24.64 -18.71 -1.60
N ALA A 113 -23.75 -17.76 -1.33
CA ALA A 113 -23.42 -16.71 -2.28
C ALA A 113 -22.78 -17.28 -3.58
N PHE A 114 -21.91 -18.28 -3.45
CA PHE A 114 -21.34 -18.98 -4.61
C PHE A 114 -22.41 -19.80 -5.35
N ALA A 115 -23.30 -20.49 -4.65
CA ALA A 115 -24.38 -21.26 -5.27
C ALA A 115 -25.32 -20.35 -6.07
N GLU A 116 -25.69 -19.20 -5.52
CA GLU A 116 -26.48 -18.17 -6.21
C GLU A 116 -25.77 -17.62 -7.44
N ALA A 117 -24.50 -17.25 -7.30
CA ALA A 117 -23.71 -16.77 -8.44
C ALA A 117 -23.62 -17.82 -9.56
N ALA A 118 -23.39 -19.10 -9.22
CA ALA A 118 -23.35 -20.21 -10.18
C ALA A 118 -24.69 -20.41 -10.88
N ARG A 119 -25.82 -20.33 -10.17
CA ARG A 119 -27.17 -20.45 -10.74
C ARG A 119 -27.43 -19.35 -11.76
N ARG A 120 -27.19 -18.09 -11.39
CA ARG A 120 -27.35 -16.95 -12.31
C ARG A 120 -26.44 -17.04 -13.52
N TYR A 121 -25.21 -17.51 -13.32
CA TYR A 121 -24.29 -17.72 -14.42
C TYR A 121 -24.76 -18.82 -15.39
N ALA A 122 -25.38 -19.89 -14.88
CA ALA A 122 -25.94 -20.93 -15.72
C ALA A 122 -27.13 -20.42 -16.57
N GLU A 123 -27.92 -19.48 -16.06
CA GLU A 123 -29.01 -18.84 -16.81
C GLU A 123 -28.50 -17.88 -17.90
N LYS A 124 -27.43 -17.11 -17.56
CA LYS A 124 -26.81 -16.12 -18.47
C LYS A 124 -25.29 -16.13 -18.31
N PRO A 125 -24.59 -17.01 -19.05
CA PRO A 125 -23.13 -17.01 -19.04
C PRO A 125 -22.57 -15.68 -19.55
N GLY A 126 -21.53 -15.19 -18.89
CA GLY A 126 -20.81 -13.99 -19.34
C GLY A 126 -19.95 -14.28 -20.56
N MET A 127 -20.18 -13.56 -21.66
CA MET A 127 -19.49 -13.76 -22.94
C MET A 127 -18.54 -12.60 -23.23
N TYR A 128 -17.59 -12.84 -24.16
CA TYR A 128 -16.75 -11.77 -24.71
C TYR A 128 -17.61 -10.68 -25.36
N GLY A 129 -17.19 -9.41 -25.22
CA GLY A 129 -17.90 -8.26 -25.80
C GLY A 129 -19.01 -7.69 -24.90
N GLU A 130 -19.37 -8.35 -23.81
CA GLU A 130 -20.30 -7.78 -22.83
C GLU A 130 -19.58 -6.83 -21.85
N ALA A 131 -20.36 -5.97 -21.15
CA ALA A 131 -19.82 -5.08 -20.14
C ALA A 131 -19.03 -5.83 -19.06
N PRO A 132 -17.81 -5.43 -18.71
CA PRO A 132 -16.97 -6.13 -17.73
C PRO A 132 -17.50 -6.02 -16.30
N LEU A 133 -18.29 -4.99 -16.01
CA LEU A 133 -18.91 -4.75 -14.71
C LEU A 133 -20.27 -5.43 -14.64
N ASN A 134 -20.50 -6.21 -13.58
CA ASN A 134 -21.81 -6.74 -13.26
C ASN A 134 -22.73 -5.59 -12.79
N GLU A 135 -23.93 -5.50 -13.36
CA GLU A 135 -24.85 -4.39 -13.13
C GLU A 135 -25.28 -4.28 -11.65
N GLU A 136 -25.60 -5.40 -11.01
CA GLU A 136 -26.01 -5.43 -9.59
C GLU A 136 -24.86 -5.00 -8.67
N PHE A 137 -23.63 -5.52 -8.94
CA PHE A 137 -22.44 -5.10 -8.23
C PHE A 137 -22.19 -3.59 -8.38
N GLY A 138 -22.29 -3.07 -9.60
CA GLY A 138 -22.07 -1.65 -9.88
C GLY A 138 -23.07 -0.75 -9.15
N ARG A 139 -24.38 -1.10 -9.17
CA ARG A 139 -25.41 -0.35 -8.47
C ARG A 139 -25.20 -0.32 -6.95
N ARG A 140 -24.83 -1.47 -6.35
CA ARG A 140 -24.57 -1.56 -4.91
C ARG A 140 -23.29 -0.85 -4.50
N ALA A 141 -22.24 -0.96 -5.31
CA ALA A 141 -21.02 -0.20 -5.08
C ALA A 141 -21.29 1.31 -5.10
N ARG A 142 -22.06 1.81 -6.11
CA ARG A 142 -22.42 3.23 -6.17
C ARG A 142 -23.19 3.65 -4.93
N ALA A 143 -24.25 2.92 -4.57
CA ALA A 143 -25.04 3.22 -3.38
C ALA A 143 -24.18 3.27 -2.09
N ALA A 144 -23.19 2.39 -1.96
CA ALA A 144 -22.27 2.38 -0.81
C ALA A 144 -21.32 3.58 -0.81
N PHE A 145 -20.85 4.03 -1.99
CA PHE A 145 -20.06 5.25 -2.11
C PHE A 145 -20.89 6.51 -1.84
N ASP A 146 -22.14 6.56 -2.34
CA ASP A 146 -23.06 7.67 -2.10
C ASP A 146 -23.38 7.84 -0.61
N ALA A 147 -23.60 6.73 0.09
CA ALA A 147 -23.86 6.72 1.53
C ALA A 147 -22.70 7.29 2.35
N ASP A 148 -21.47 7.17 1.85
CA ASP A 148 -20.26 7.73 2.46
C ASP A 148 -19.93 9.15 1.91
N GLY A 149 -20.76 9.74 1.06
CA GLY A 149 -20.55 11.10 0.52
C GLY A 149 -19.41 11.19 -0.52
N VAL A 150 -19.02 10.09 -1.14
CA VAL A 150 -18.02 10.08 -2.20
C VAL A 150 -18.61 10.74 -3.45
N PRO A 151 -17.89 11.65 -4.13
CA PRO A 151 -18.39 12.29 -5.34
C PRO A 151 -18.84 11.28 -6.41
N ASP A 152 -19.82 11.70 -7.22
CA ASP A 152 -20.29 10.86 -8.33
C ASP A 152 -19.17 10.60 -9.34
N GLY A 153 -19.21 9.40 -9.92
CA GLY A 153 -18.24 8.96 -10.91
C GLY A 153 -18.49 7.53 -11.38
N PRO A 154 -17.89 7.12 -12.50
CA PRO A 154 -18.04 5.75 -12.99
C PRO A 154 -17.53 4.73 -11.98
N ILE A 155 -18.16 3.54 -11.98
CA ILE A 155 -17.74 2.42 -11.13
C ILE A 155 -16.86 1.47 -11.94
N GLY A 156 -15.73 1.08 -11.34
CA GLY A 156 -14.88 0.02 -11.82
C GLY A 156 -14.70 -1.10 -10.78
N VAL A 157 -14.13 -2.20 -11.23
CA VAL A 157 -13.81 -3.35 -10.39
C VAL A 157 -12.39 -3.85 -10.68
N ALA A 158 -11.64 -4.15 -9.64
CA ALA A 158 -10.26 -4.65 -9.72
C ALA A 158 -10.09 -5.91 -8.86
N SER A 159 -9.00 -6.63 -9.07
CA SER A 159 -8.65 -7.84 -8.30
C SER A 159 -8.00 -7.50 -6.95
N GLY A 160 -8.66 -6.64 -6.17
CA GLY A 160 -8.23 -6.10 -4.89
C GLY A 160 -7.62 -4.70 -5.01
N SER A 161 -7.44 -4.02 -3.86
CA SER A 161 -6.95 -2.63 -3.83
C SER A 161 -5.59 -2.45 -4.48
N LEU A 162 -4.65 -3.36 -4.28
CA LEU A 162 -3.31 -3.23 -4.85
C LEU A 162 -3.32 -3.28 -6.39
N ASP A 163 -4.18 -4.13 -7.00
CA ASP A 163 -4.39 -4.18 -8.45
C ASP A 163 -5.02 -2.88 -8.97
N ALA A 164 -5.97 -2.29 -8.23
CA ALA A 164 -6.55 -1.00 -8.59
C ALA A 164 -5.49 0.10 -8.55
N VAL A 165 -4.74 0.21 -7.45
CA VAL A 165 -3.67 1.23 -7.27
C VAL A 165 -2.58 1.07 -8.33
N GLU A 166 -2.13 -0.16 -8.63
CA GLU A 166 -1.16 -0.44 -9.69
C GLU A 166 -1.62 0.13 -11.03
N ARG A 167 -2.87 -0.16 -11.42
CA ARG A 167 -3.44 0.31 -12.69
C ARG A 167 -3.55 1.82 -12.76
N VAL A 168 -4.03 2.45 -11.68
CA VAL A 168 -4.14 3.91 -11.60
C VAL A 168 -2.76 4.57 -11.75
N LEU A 169 -1.76 4.10 -11.01
CA LEU A 169 -0.40 4.61 -11.13
C LEU A 169 0.18 4.41 -12.54
N ALA A 170 -0.03 3.22 -13.13
CA ALA A 170 0.51 2.87 -14.45
C ALA A 170 -0.08 3.67 -15.62
N VAL A 171 -1.32 4.21 -15.47
CA VAL A 171 -1.96 5.00 -16.53
C VAL A 171 -1.73 6.51 -16.38
N HIS A 172 -1.32 6.98 -15.21
CA HIS A 172 -1.08 8.40 -14.95
C HIS A 172 0.40 8.77 -14.86
N LEU A 173 1.23 7.85 -14.38
CA LEU A 173 2.62 8.15 -14.06
C LEU A 173 3.60 7.43 -14.98
N ARG A 174 4.82 7.95 -14.99
CA ARG A 174 5.95 7.40 -15.74
C ARG A 174 7.07 7.01 -14.78
N PRO A 175 7.91 6.03 -15.12
CA PRO A 175 9.09 5.70 -14.33
C PRO A 175 9.92 6.96 -14.00
N GLY A 176 10.25 7.13 -12.72
CA GLY A 176 10.93 8.31 -12.18
C GLY A 176 10.00 9.34 -11.52
N ASP A 177 8.70 9.33 -11.82
CA ASP A 177 7.75 10.21 -11.13
C ASP A 177 7.68 9.87 -9.63
N ALA A 178 7.45 10.90 -8.82
CA ALA A 178 7.37 10.80 -7.37
C ALA A 178 5.92 10.52 -6.93
N VAL A 179 5.78 9.62 -5.97
CA VAL A 179 4.50 9.25 -5.34
C VAL A 179 4.63 9.42 -3.84
N ALA A 180 3.81 10.28 -3.26
CA ALA A 180 3.71 10.46 -1.82
C ALA A 180 2.91 9.29 -1.20
N VAL A 181 3.52 8.60 -0.25
CA VAL A 181 2.96 7.42 0.43
C VAL A 181 3.17 7.51 1.93
N GLU A 182 2.24 7.03 2.70
CA GLU A 182 2.31 6.99 4.16
C GLU A 182 3.54 6.22 4.66
N ASP A 183 4.23 6.75 5.68
CA ASP A 183 5.36 6.13 6.33
C ASP A 183 5.28 6.32 7.87
N PRO A 184 4.97 5.28 8.64
CA PRO A 184 4.80 3.89 8.21
C PRO A 184 3.52 3.68 7.39
N GLY A 185 3.56 2.73 6.45
CA GLY A 185 2.49 2.47 5.51
C GLY A 185 2.37 1.00 5.12
N TRP A 186 1.42 0.69 4.25
CA TRP A 186 1.18 -0.68 3.80
C TRP A 186 2.38 -1.23 3.01
N GLY A 187 3.05 -2.25 3.56
CA GLY A 187 4.29 -2.80 2.99
C GLY A 187 4.20 -3.20 1.52
N SER A 188 3.08 -3.78 1.08
CA SER A 188 2.90 -4.14 -0.33
C SER A 188 2.80 -2.91 -1.24
N LEU A 189 2.25 -1.80 -0.75
CA LEU A 189 2.23 -0.53 -1.48
C LEU A 189 3.63 0.07 -1.57
N LEU A 190 4.39 0.01 -0.45
CA LEU A 190 5.78 0.46 -0.41
C LEU A 190 6.69 -0.34 -1.35
N ASP A 191 6.33 -1.59 -1.68
CA ASP A 191 7.03 -2.41 -2.68
C ASP A 191 6.52 -2.13 -4.09
N LEU A 192 5.21 -1.90 -4.27
CA LEU A 192 4.59 -1.65 -5.57
C LEU A 192 5.15 -0.38 -6.24
N VAL A 193 5.24 0.72 -5.49
CA VAL A 193 5.69 2.01 -6.04
C VAL A 193 7.07 1.89 -6.72
N PRO A 194 8.13 1.39 -6.06
CA PRO A 194 9.41 1.18 -6.73
C PRO A 194 9.38 0.06 -7.78
N ALA A 195 8.48 -0.95 -7.67
CA ALA A 195 8.34 -1.98 -8.69
C ALA A 195 7.84 -1.42 -10.04
N LEU A 196 7.04 -0.36 -10.00
CA LEU A 196 6.63 0.41 -11.19
C LEU A 196 7.70 1.39 -11.68
N GLY A 197 8.87 1.43 -11.06
CA GLY A 197 9.92 2.41 -11.38
C GLY A 197 9.64 3.81 -10.84
N LEU A 198 8.62 3.98 -9.99
CA LEU A 198 8.26 5.23 -9.37
C LEU A 198 9.11 5.50 -8.11
N ARG A 199 9.22 6.75 -7.70
CA ARG A 199 9.99 7.17 -6.54
C ARG A 199 9.05 7.42 -5.35
N PRO A 200 9.07 6.59 -4.30
CA PRO A 200 8.26 6.85 -3.12
C PRO A 200 8.80 8.06 -2.35
N VAL A 201 7.89 8.92 -1.89
CA VAL A 201 8.14 10.06 -1.00
C VAL A 201 7.37 9.80 0.30
N PRO A 202 8.07 9.65 1.43
CA PRO A 202 7.41 9.34 2.69
C PRO A 202 6.60 10.50 3.21
N LEU A 203 5.38 10.21 3.69
CA LEU A 203 4.50 11.10 4.42
C LEU A 203 4.42 10.63 5.88
N ALA A 204 4.82 11.47 6.81
CA ALA A 204 4.59 11.18 8.22
C ALA A 204 3.09 11.12 8.52
N VAL A 205 2.71 10.16 9.36
CA VAL A 205 1.32 9.93 9.78
C VAL A 205 1.21 9.96 11.30
N ASP A 206 0.05 10.41 11.78
CA ASP A 206 -0.39 10.28 13.17
C ASP A 206 -1.68 9.45 13.25
N ASP A 207 -2.37 9.46 14.37
CA ASP A 207 -3.62 8.72 14.56
C ASP A 207 -4.78 9.20 13.66
N GLU A 208 -4.64 10.37 13.04
CA GLU A 208 -5.63 10.96 12.12
C GLU A 208 -5.23 10.89 10.65
N GLY A 209 -4.18 10.13 10.32
CA GLY A 209 -3.68 9.95 8.96
C GLY A 209 -2.50 10.86 8.59
N PRO A 210 -2.23 11.10 7.31
CA PRO A 210 -1.07 11.88 6.88
C PRO A 210 -1.15 13.34 7.35
N LEU A 211 0.00 13.89 7.73
CA LEU A 211 0.11 15.28 8.14
C LEU A 211 -0.02 16.21 6.93
N PRO A 212 -0.93 17.22 6.94
CA PRO A 212 -1.13 18.13 5.81
C PRO A 212 0.14 18.86 5.36
N ALA A 213 0.99 19.27 6.31
CA ALA A 213 2.26 19.91 6.01
C ALA A 213 3.23 18.98 5.24
N GLU A 214 3.20 17.66 5.53
CA GLU A 214 4.00 16.68 4.83
C GLU A 214 3.48 16.44 3.40
N VAL A 215 2.16 16.45 3.20
CA VAL A 215 1.56 16.37 1.86
C VAL A 215 1.95 17.58 1.04
N GLU A 216 1.81 18.80 1.58
CA GLU A 216 2.25 20.04 0.92
C GLU A 216 3.75 20.00 0.57
N ARG A 217 4.59 19.55 1.51
CA ARG A 217 6.04 19.40 1.30
C ARG A 217 6.33 18.42 0.16
N ALA A 218 5.70 17.23 0.19
CA ALA A 218 5.91 16.20 -0.82
C ALA A 218 5.57 16.68 -2.22
N ILE A 219 4.48 17.44 -2.38
CA ILE A 219 4.07 18.01 -3.67
C ILE A 219 5.05 19.11 -4.10
N ARG A 220 5.32 20.09 -3.24
CA ARG A 220 6.08 21.29 -3.64
C ARG A 220 7.57 21.10 -3.69
N GLN A 221 8.14 20.35 -2.75
CA GLN A 221 9.60 20.22 -2.62
C GLN A 221 10.12 18.94 -3.27
N ASP A 222 9.38 17.82 -3.12
CA ASP A 222 9.80 16.54 -3.67
C ASP A 222 9.20 16.26 -5.04
N GLY A 223 8.26 17.09 -5.52
CA GLY A 223 7.65 16.96 -6.83
C GLY A 223 6.73 15.75 -6.95
N ALA A 224 6.03 15.40 -5.86
CA ALA A 224 5.06 14.30 -5.89
C ALA A 224 3.94 14.61 -6.89
N ARG A 225 3.70 13.68 -7.80
CA ARG A 225 2.64 13.75 -8.81
C ARG A 225 1.41 12.96 -8.41
N ALA A 226 1.54 12.08 -7.44
CA ALA A 226 0.43 11.37 -6.81
C ALA A 226 0.57 11.37 -5.31
N VAL A 227 -0.56 11.36 -4.61
CA VAL A 227 -0.68 11.19 -3.16
C VAL A 227 -1.59 10.01 -2.92
N ILE A 228 -1.15 9.05 -2.09
CA ILE A 228 -1.93 7.88 -1.70
C ILE A 228 -2.23 7.99 -0.21
N VAL A 229 -3.52 7.98 0.14
CA VAL A 229 -4.00 8.10 1.52
C VAL A 229 -4.85 6.89 1.87
N THR A 230 -4.65 6.35 3.07
CA THR A 230 -5.52 5.33 3.64
C THR A 230 -6.53 6.00 4.57
N ASP A 231 -7.80 5.99 4.19
CA ASP A 231 -8.82 6.76 4.90
C ASP A 231 -9.15 6.20 6.28
N ARG A 232 -9.22 4.86 6.39
CA ARG A 232 -9.67 4.17 7.61
C ARG A 232 -8.86 2.92 7.89
N ALA A 233 -8.55 2.69 9.17
CA ALA A 233 -7.80 1.50 9.61
C ALA A 233 -6.43 1.36 8.95
N GLN A 234 -5.72 2.47 8.79
CA GLN A 234 -4.41 2.52 8.15
C GLN A 234 -3.49 1.39 8.64
N ASN A 235 -2.82 0.75 7.73
CA ASN A 235 -1.88 -0.32 8.05
C ASN A 235 -0.43 0.22 7.96
N PRO A 236 0.30 0.29 9.09
CA PRO A 236 0.11 -0.50 10.31
C PRO A 236 -0.51 0.23 11.51
N THR A 237 -0.71 1.55 11.47
CA THR A 237 -0.99 2.38 12.64
C THR A 237 -2.43 2.29 13.16
N GLY A 238 -3.36 1.86 12.30
CA GLY A 238 -4.79 1.92 12.62
C GLY A 238 -5.35 3.34 12.58
N ALA A 239 -4.65 4.31 12.02
CA ALA A 239 -5.13 5.68 11.85
C ALA A 239 -6.44 5.73 11.05
N CYS A 240 -7.25 6.74 11.34
CA CYS A 240 -8.47 7.04 10.60
C CYS A 240 -8.55 8.54 10.37
N VAL A 241 -8.72 8.95 9.13
CA VAL A 241 -8.85 10.36 8.76
C VAL A 241 -10.10 10.94 9.42
N THR A 242 -9.92 11.99 10.21
CA THR A 242 -11.03 12.72 10.86
C THR A 242 -11.60 13.76 9.91
N GLU A 243 -12.80 14.25 10.21
CA GLU A 243 -13.40 15.34 9.44
C GLU A 243 -12.53 16.60 9.41
N ALA A 244 -11.89 16.92 10.54
CA ALA A 244 -10.98 18.06 10.63
C ALA A 244 -9.74 17.85 9.74
N ARG A 245 -9.10 16.68 9.83
CA ARG A 245 -7.94 16.33 9.02
C ARG A 245 -8.31 16.28 7.53
N ALA A 246 -9.46 15.72 7.17
CA ALA A 246 -9.93 15.71 5.78
C ALA A 246 -10.11 17.13 5.22
N ARG A 247 -10.64 18.06 6.02
CA ARG A 247 -10.74 19.47 5.60
C ARG A 247 -9.37 20.09 5.35
N GLU A 248 -8.39 19.85 6.23
CA GLU A 248 -7.03 20.35 6.07
C GLU A 248 -6.34 19.78 4.83
N LEU A 249 -6.48 18.45 4.62
CA LEU A 249 -5.92 17.77 3.46
C LEU A 249 -6.55 18.26 2.15
N ARG A 250 -7.88 18.43 2.11
CA ARG A 250 -8.56 19.03 0.93
C ARG A 250 -8.03 20.43 0.64
N GLN A 251 -7.84 21.28 1.64
CA GLN A 251 -7.25 22.60 1.43
C GLN A 251 -5.84 22.55 0.82
N VAL A 252 -5.05 21.53 1.15
CA VAL A 252 -3.76 21.30 0.49
C VAL A 252 -3.98 20.89 -0.96
N LEU A 253 -4.81 19.88 -1.21
CA LEU A 253 -5.07 19.31 -2.53
C LEU A 253 -5.70 20.34 -3.49
N ASP A 254 -6.62 21.18 -3.04
CA ASP A 254 -7.26 22.26 -3.82
C ASP A 254 -6.24 23.25 -4.41
N ARG A 255 -5.09 23.41 -3.77
CA ARG A 255 -4.00 24.26 -4.29
C ARG A 255 -3.15 23.54 -5.35
N HIS A 256 -3.35 22.24 -5.53
CA HIS A 256 -2.57 21.38 -6.41
C HIS A 256 -3.45 20.47 -7.29
N PRO A 257 -4.39 21.05 -8.10
CA PRO A 257 -5.39 20.27 -8.82
C PRO A 257 -4.81 19.23 -9.78
N GLY A 258 -3.60 19.45 -10.30
CA GLY A 258 -2.93 18.49 -11.20
C GLY A 258 -2.28 17.29 -10.51
N VAL A 259 -2.39 17.15 -9.18
CA VAL A 259 -1.89 15.97 -8.46
C VAL A 259 -2.94 14.86 -8.48
N LEU A 260 -2.53 13.65 -8.79
CA LEU A 260 -3.39 12.46 -8.70
C LEU A 260 -3.63 12.10 -7.23
N LEU A 261 -4.88 12.04 -6.82
CA LEU A 261 -5.28 11.52 -5.51
C LEU A 261 -5.73 10.06 -5.62
N ILE A 262 -5.20 9.21 -4.74
CA ILE A 262 -5.65 7.82 -4.58
C ILE A 262 -6.02 7.61 -3.11
N GLU A 263 -7.28 7.30 -2.86
CA GLU A 263 -7.80 6.95 -1.53
C GLU A 263 -7.99 5.42 -1.43
N ASP A 264 -7.41 4.79 -0.39
CA ASP A 264 -7.58 3.36 -0.10
C ASP A 264 -8.45 3.16 1.14
N ASP A 265 -9.71 2.81 0.90
CA ASP A 265 -10.70 2.49 1.93
C ASP A 265 -10.79 0.98 2.18
N HIS A 266 -9.69 0.38 2.64
CA HIS A 266 -9.70 -1.02 3.04
C HIS A 266 -10.34 -1.26 4.41
N GLY A 267 -10.63 -0.20 5.15
CA GLY A 267 -11.33 -0.23 6.44
C GLY A 267 -12.84 -0.40 6.35
N HIS A 268 -13.42 -0.32 5.13
CA HIS A 268 -14.86 -0.50 4.94
C HIS A 268 -15.36 -1.83 5.50
N GLY A 269 -16.41 -1.77 6.30
CA GLY A 269 -17.04 -2.94 6.93
C GLY A 269 -16.32 -3.47 8.19
N ILE A 270 -15.17 -2.89 8.58
CA ILE A 270 -14.44 -3.33 9.79
C ILE A 270 -14.17 -2.20 10.80
N VAL A 271 -14.59 -0.98 10.50
CA VAL A 271 -14.46 0.18 11.40
C VAL A 271 -15.81 0.86 11.63
N ALA A 272 -15.94 1.52 12.79
CA ALA A 272 -17.13 2.31 13.11
C ALA A 272 -16.98 3.79 12.67
N GLN A 273 -15.76 4.24 12.39
CA GLN A 273 -15.50 5.61 11.98
C GLN A 273 -16.09 5.86 10.58
N PRO A 274 -16.76 7.02 10.38
CA PRO A 274 -17.24 7.42 9.06
C PRO A 274 -16.06 7.65 8.10
N LEU A 275 -16.32 7.52 6.81
CA LEU A 275 -15.41 7.98 5.78
C LEU A 275 -15.54 9.51 5.64
N HIS A 276 -14.43 10.18 5.46
CA HIS A 276 -14.37 11.61 5.13
C HIS A 276 -13.58 11.79 3.82
N PRO A 277 -14.23 11.62 2.65
CA PRO A 277 -13.54 11.58 1.36
C PRO A 277 -12.72 12.84 1.11
N LEU A 278 -11.53 12.67 0.56
CA LEU A 278 -10.67 13.77 0.10
C LEU A 278 -10.96 14.12 -1.36
N ALA A 279 -11.63 13.22 -2.07
CA ALA A 279 -11.99 13.34 -3.49
C ALA A 279 -12.74 14.64 -3.80
N GLY A 280 -12.49 15.21 -4.99
CA GLY A 280 -13.10 16.44 -5.47
C GLY A 280 -12.21 17.68 -5.38
N GLY A 281 -11.05 17.61 -4.70
CA GLY A 281 -10.05 18.68 -4.62
C GLY A 281 -9.00 18.65 -5.73
N THR A 282 -8.97 17.58 -6.55
CA THR A 282 -8.01 17.41 -7.65
C THR A 282 -8.74 17.02 -8.93
N ASP A 283 -8.11 17.32 -10.09
CA ASP A 283 -8.67 16.98 -11.41
C ASP A 283 -8.72 15.45 -11.62
N HIS A 284 -7.76 14.72 -11.04
CA HIS A 284 -7.65 13.27 -11.12
C HIS A 284 -7.68 12.64 -9.74
N TRP A 285 -8.66 11.79 -9.52
CA TRP A 285 -8.82 11.09 -8.26
C TRP A 285 -9.44 9.71 -8.45
N VAL A 286 -9.15 8.82 -7.50
CA VAL A 286 -9.80 7.52 -7.38
C VAL A 286 -9.93 7.14 -5.92
N LEU A 287 -11.08 6.61 -5.53
CA LEU A 287 -11.29 5.96 -4.24
C LEU A 287 -11.51 4.46 -4.46
N VAL A 288 -10.69 3.66 -3.81
CA VAL A 288 -10.68 2.19 -3.91
C VAL A 288 -11.21 1.58 -2.62
N ARG A 289 -12.25 0.75 -2.72
CA ARG A 289 -12.88 0.08 -1.58
C ARG A 289 -12.71 -1.42 -1.65
N SER A 290 -11.95 -1.97 -0.73
CA SER A 290 -11.69 -3.41 -0.64
C SER A 290 -12.82 -4.16 0.04
N VAL A 291 -13.17 -5.36 -0.45
CA VAL A 291 -14.07 -6.28 0.27
C VAL A 291 -13.32 -7.29 1.14
N ALA A 292 -11.99 -7.36 1.02
CA ALA A 292 -11.19 -8.45 1.57
C ALA A 292 -11.26 -8.58 3.10
N LYS A 293 -11.34 -7.47 3.84
CA LYS A 293 -11.27 -7.49 5.30
C LYS A 293 -12.59 -7.85 5.95
N ALA A 294 -13.72 -7.49 5.33
CA ALA A 294 -15.05 -7.76 5.86
C ALA A 294 -15.66 -9.05 5.30
N TYR A 295 -15.35 -9.43 4.06
CA TYR A 295 -16.03 -10.52 3.36
C TYR A 295 -15.14 -11.71 3.04
N GLY A 296 -13.82 -11.58 3.16
CA GLY A 296 -12.85 -12.65 2.92
C GLY A 296 -11.75 -12.25 1.94
N PRO A 297 -10.49 -12.51 2.31
CA PRO A 297 -9.33 -12.08 1.51
C PRO A 297 -9.24 -12.80 0.14
N ASP A 298 -9.81 -14.00 0.02
CA ASP A 298 -9.73 -14.82 -1.20
C ASP A 298 -10.71 -14.37 -2.29
N LEU A 299 -11.72 -13.58 -1.97
CA LEU A 299 -12.63 -13.00 -2.97
C LEU A 299 -11.90 -12.10 -3.97
N ARG A 300 -10.78 -11.50 -3.58
CA ARG A 300 -9.92 -10.70 -4.45
C ARG A 300 -10.68 -9.68 -5.28
N ILE A 301 -11.58 -8.91 -4.65
CA ILE A 301 -12.36 -7.85 -5.28
C ILE A 301 -12.15 -6.53 -4.54
N ALA A 302 -12.01 -5.46 -5.32
CA ALA A 302 -12.19 -4.09 -4.88
C ALA A 302 -13.07 -3.34 -5.88
N ALA A 303 -14.07 -2.62 -5.38
CA ALA A 303 -14.77 -1.61 -6.14
C ALA A 303 -13.96 -0.32 -6.13
N PHE A 304 -13.99 0.44 -7.22
CA PHE A 304 -13.43 1.78 -7.22
C PHE A 304 -14.32 2.74 -8.00
N THR A 305 -14.24 4.02 -7.65
CA THR A 305 -14.86 5.13 -8.37
C THR A 305 -13.84 6.26 -8.48
N GLY A 306 -14.03 7.16 -9.42
CA GLY A 306 -13.09 8.26 -9.63
C GLY A 306 -13.61 9.24 -10.68
N ASP A 307 -12.78 10.22 -11.04
CA ASP A 307 -13.08 11.05 -12.20
C ASP A 307 -13.19 10.18 -13.46
N ALA A 308 -14.00 10.66 -14.42
CA ALA A 308 -14.32 9.88 -15.61
C ALA A 308 -13.09 9.48 -16.44
N GLU A 309 -12.11 10.39 -16.56
CA GLU A 309 -10.89 10.17 -17.33
C GLU A 309 -10.00 9.10 -16.67
N THR A 310 -9.80 9.18 -15.35
CA THR A 310 -9.02 8.19 -14.60
C THR A 310 -9.65 6.81 -14.71
N VAL A 311 -10.97 6.70 -14.47
CA VAL A 311 -11.66 5.40 -14.55
C VAL A 311 -11.60 4.82 -15.96
N ASP A 312 -11.83 5.62 -17.03
CA ASP A 312 -11.76 5.13 -18.41
C ASP A 312 -10.35 4.62 -18.77
N ARG A 313 -9.30 5.35 -18.39
CA ARG A 313 -7.91 4.93 -18.58
C ARG A 313 -7.60 3.60 -17.86
N VAL A 314 -8.07 3.45 -16.61
CA VAL A 314 -7.88 2.21 -15.82
C VAL A 314 -8.60 1.03 -16.47
N LEU A 315 -9.84 1.21 -16.90
CA LEU A 315 -10.61 0.17 -17.60
C LEU A 315 -9.99 -0.16 -18.96
N GLY A 316 -9.49 0.86 -19.68
CA GLY A 316 -8.73 0.65 -20.92
C GLY A 316 -7.49 -0.22 -20.69
N ARG A 317 -6.71 0.07 -19.65
CA ARG A 317 -5.54 -0.72 -19.25
C ARG A 317 -5.91 -2.14 -18.85
N GLN A 318 -7.03 -2.33 -18.14
CA GLN A 318 -7.53 -3.65 -17.75
C GLN A 318 -7.83 -4.54 -18.96
N ARG A 319 -8.39 -3.98 -20.03
CA ARG A 319 -8.68 -4.71 -21.28
C ARG A 319 -7.42 -5.25 -21.96
N LEU A 320 -6.28 -4.60 -21.78
CA LEU A 320 -4.99 -5.03 -22.34
C LEU A 320 -4.30 -6.14 -21.53
N GLY A 321 -4.87 -6.54 -20.42
CA GLY A 321 -4.37 -7.60 -19.52
C GLY A 321 -5.44 -8.68 -19.30
N PRO A 322 -5.96 -8.80 -18.06
CA PRO A 322 -6.94 -9.84 -17.70
C PRO A 322 -8.32 -9.66 -18.34
N GLY A 323 -8.58 -8.52 -19.00
CA GLY A 323 -9.87 -8.20 -19.61
C GLY A 323 -10.89 -7.66 -18.60
N TRP A 324 -11.26 -8.49 -17.64
CA TRP A 324 -12.21 -8.13 -16.56
C TRP A 324 -11.95 -8.99 -15.31
N VAL A 325 -12.53 -8.57 -14.18
CA VAL A 325 -12.62 -9.40 -12.97
C VAL A 325 -13.77 -10.38 -13.12
N SER A 326 -13.59 -11.62 -12.67
CA SER A 326 -14.61 -12.67 -12.78
C SER A 326 -16.01 -12.18 -12.37
N ARG A 327 -16.99 -12.34 -13.29
CA ARG A 327 -18.37 -11.98 -13.01
C ARG A 327 -19.01 -12.87 -11.94
N LEU A 328 -18.57 -14.13 -11.82
CA LEU A 328 -19.00 -15.00 -10.72
C LEU A 328 -18.62 -14.39 -9.37
N LEU A 329 -17.40 -13.88 -9.22
CA LEU A 329 -16.97 -13.23 -7.98
C LEU A 329 -17.69 -11.90 -7.76
N GLN A 330 -17.94 -11.11 -8.81
CA GLN A 330 -18.73 -9.88 -8.70
C GLN A 330 -20.18 -10.20 -8.23
N GLN A 331 -20.81 -11.23 -8.80
CA GLN A 331 -22.14 -11.68 -8.40
C GLN A 331 -22.17 -12.21 -6.97
N THR A 332 -21.12 -12.96 -6.57
CA THR A 332 -20.97 -13.43 -5.18
C THR A 332 -20.94 -12.25 -4.21
N VAL A 333 -20.13 -11.23 -4.48
CA VAL A 333 -20.04 -10.03 -3.63
C VAL A 333 -21.36 -9.25 -3.65
N ALA A 334 -21.99 -9.08 -4.81
CA ALA A 334 -23.28 -8.42 -4.93
C ALA A 334 -24.37 -9.13 -4.10
N HIS A 335 -24.37 -10.47 -4.06
CA HIS A 335 -25.26 -11.25 -3.24
C HIS A 335 -24.99 -11.04 -1.74
N LEU A 336 -23.71 -11.09 -1.32
CA LEU A 336 -23.34 -10.82 0.07
C LEU A 336 -23.77 -9.42 0.54
N TRP A 337 -23.68 -8.42 -0.32
CA TRP A 337 -24.20 -7.07 -0.04
C TRP A 337 -25.72 -7.01 -0.04
N ALA A 338 -26.39 -7.78 -0.93
CA ALA A 338 -27.84 -7.83 -1.02
C ALA A 338 -28.48 -8.43 0.24
N THR A 339 -27.82 -9.42 0.82
CA THR A 339 -28.30 -10.16 1.98
C THR A 339 -27.78 -9.59 3.30
N GLU A 340 -27.03 -8.48 3.23
CA GLU A 340 -26.38 -7.90 4.42
C GLU A 340 -25.60 -8.95 5.24
N ALA A 341 -24.86 -9.83 4.51
CA ALA A 341 -24.20 -10.99 5.10
C ALA A 341 -23.14 -10.64 6.17
N VAL A 342 -22.72 -9.39 6.24
CA VAL A 342 -21.86 -8.83 7.29
C VAL A 342 -22.56 -7.64 7.94
N ASP A 343 -22.65 -7.64 9.27
CA ASP A 343 -22.98 -6.45 10.05
C ASP A 343 -21.68 -5.70 10.41
N PRO A 344 -21.37 -4.56 9.75
CA PRO A 344 -20.16 -3.79 10.01
C PRO A 344 -20.04 -3.34 11.47
N ALA A 345 -21.16 -3.09 12.15
CA ALA A 345 -21.14 -2.65 13.53
C ALA A 345 -20.73 -3.78 14.49
N VAL A 346 -21.12 -5.03 14.20
CA VAL A 346 -20.66 -6.19 14.97
C VAL A 346 -19.17 -6.40 14.79
N VAL A 347 -18.65 -6.36 13.57
CA VAL A 347 -17.24 -6.52 13.26
C VAL A 347 -16.41 -5.41 13.91
N ALA A 348 -16.81 -4.15 13.73
CA ALA A 348 -16.12 -2.98 14.30
C ALA A 348 -16.10 -3.05 15.84
N ARG A 349 -17.21 -3.43 16.49
CA ARG A 349 -17.25 -3.62 17.96
C ARG A 349 -16.31 -4.73 18.42
N SER A 350 -16.25 -5.84 17.68
CA SER A 350 -15.39 -6.99 18.02
C SER A 350 -13.91 -6.59 17.97
N TYR A 351 -13.46 -5.99 16.88
CA TYR A 351 -12.06 -5.52 16.77
C TYR A 351 -11.78 -4.36 17.74
N GLY A 352 -12.72 -3.42 17.90
CA GLY A 352 -12.60 -2.30 18.83
C GLY A 352 -12.35 -2.74 20.27
N ARG A 353 -13.12 -3.71 20.78
CA ARG A 353 -12.93 -4.23 22.15
C ARG A 353 -11.52 -4.76 22.38
N ARG A 354 -10.98 -5.53 21.42
CA ARG A 354 -9.64 -6.14 21.51
C ARG A 354 -8.56 -5.06 21.37
N ARG A 355 -8.66 -4.20 20.35
CA ARG A 355 -7.71 -3.13 20.06
C ARG A 355 -7.65 -2.11 21.19
N ASP A 356 -8.78 -1.52 21.55
CA ASP A 356 -8.85 -0.47 22.58
C ASP A 356 -8.51 -1.03 23.95
N GLY A 357 -8.85 -2.31 24.20
CA GLY A 357 -8.41 -3.06 25.38
C GLY A 357 -6.89 -3.14 25.46
N LEU A 358 -6.24 -3.52 24.36
CA LEU A 358 -4.79 -3.64 24.29
C LEU A 358 -4.10 -2.26 24.41
N VAL A 359 -4.58 -1.24 23.70
CA VAL A 359 -4.01 0.12 23.78
C VAL A 359 -4.09 0.64 25.23
N ARG A 360 -5.24 0.48 25.89
CA ARG A 360 -5.38 0.88 27.31
C ARG A 360 -4.49 0.08 28.23
N ALA A 361 -4.34 -1.23 27.98
CA ALA A 361 -3.47 -2.09 28.80
C ALA A 361 -2.00 -1.72 28.66
N LEU A 362 -1.55 -1.35 27.46
CA LEU A 362 -0.21 -0.83 27.18
C LEU A 362 0.02 0.53 27.84
N ALA A 363 -0.94 1.46 27.70
CA ALA A 363 -0.85 2.79 28.33
C ALA A 363 -0.71 2.71 29.85
N ARG A 364 -1.44 1.79 30.52
CA ARG A 364 -1.27 1.55 31.98
C ARG A 364 0.14 1.07 32.37
N ARG A 365 0.88 0.54 31.43
CA ARG A 365 2.27 0.07 31.59
C ARG A 365 3.31 1.09 31.10
N GLY A 366 2.86 2.30 30.73
CA GLY A 366 3.74 3.35 30.20
C GLY A 366 4.26 3.08 28.80
N VAL A 367 3.60 2.20 28.04
CA VAL A 367 3.96 1.89 26.65
C VAL A 367 3.06 2.69 25.71
N GLU A 368 3.67 3.50 24.86
CA GLU A 368 2.97 4.20 23.78
C GLU A 368 2.49 3.21 22.72
N ALA A 369 1.26 3.36 22.27
CA ALA A 369 0.66 2.50 21.25
C ALA A 369 -0.42 3.25 20.47
N HIS A 370 -0.45 3.04 19.16
CA HIS A 370 -1.39 3.65 18.22
C HIS A 370 -2.38 2.61 17.70
N GLY A 371 -3.65 2.99 17.51
CA GLY A 371 -4.69 2.09 17.03
C GLY A 371 -6.07 2.70 17.19
N ARG A 372 -6.48 3.57 16.25
CA ARG A 372 -7.77 4.27 16.29
C ARG A 372 -8.89 3.46 15.64
N GLY A 373 -8.59 2.70 14.60
CA GLY A 373 -9.54 1.90 13.85
C GLY A 373 -8.98 0.55 13.39
N GLY A 374 -9.88 -0.34 12.97
CA GLY A 374 -9.52 -1.64 12.42
C GLY A 374 -8.93 -2.61 13.45
N MET A 375 -7.99 -3.43 13.00
CA MET A 375 -7.51 -4.61 13.73
C MET A 375 -6.02 -4.57 14.07
N ASN A 376 -5.33 -3.47 13.83
CA ASN A 376 -3.89 -3.34 14.10
C ASN A 376 -3.63 -2.38 15.26
N VAL A 377 -2.57 -2.66 16.00
CA VAL A 377 -1.96 -1.78 17.01
C VAL A 377 -0.49 -1.64 16.66
N TRP A 378 -0.02 -0.40 16.55
CA TRP A 378 1.36 -0.05 16.27
C TRP A 378 2.05 0.42 17.54
N VAL A 379 3.18 -0.19 17.87
CA VAL A 379 3.92 0.09 19.11
C VAL A 379 5.33 0.51 18.74
N PRO A 380 5.69 1.80 18.88
CA PRO A 380 7.07 2.27 18.79
C PRO A 380 7.96 1.55 19.79
N VAL A 381 9.16 1.15 19.37
CA VAL A 381 10.13 0.46 20.22
C VAL A 381 11.53 1.01 20.01
N PRO A 382 12.39 1.07 21.02
CA PRO A 382 13.77 1.57 20.84
C PRO A 382 14.67 0.58 20.06
N ASP A 383 14.40 -0.71 20.17
CA ASP A 383 15.13 -1.82 19.53
C ASP A 383 14.14 -2.84 18.97
N GLU A 384 13.90 -2.75 17.67
CA GLU A 384 12.92 -3.60 16.98
C GLU A 384 13.32 -5.08 16.99
N THR A 385 14.56 -5.36 16.64
CA THR A 385 15.05 -6.74 16.56
C THR A 385 15.01 -7.43 17.93
N GLY A 386 15.47 -6.75 18.96
CA GLY A 386 15.41 -7.24 20.33
C GLY A 386 13.98 -7.38 20.86
N ALA A 387 13.09 -6.42 20.55
CA ALA A 387 11.69 -6.50 20.94
C ALA A 387 10.99 -7.70 20.30
N VAL A 388 11.17 -7.93 19.00
CA VAL A 388 10.63 -9.08 18.27
C VAL A 388 11.13 -10.39 18.85
N ALA A 389 12.44 -10.50 19.13
CA ALA A 389 13.04 -11.70 19.71
C ALA A 389 12.51 -11.99 21.12
N ARG A 390 12.40 -10.96 21.99
CA ARG A 390 11.87 -11.09 23.35
C ARG A 390 10.39 -11.48 23.36
N LEU A 391 9.59 -10.91 22.45
CA LEU A 391 8.18 -11.26 22.30
C LEU A 391 8.02 -12.70 21.84
N LEU A 392 8.81 -13.14 20.86
CA LEU A 392 8.80 -14.53 20.39
C LEU A 392 9.16 -15.50 21.53
N ALA A 393 10.21 -15.20 22.29
CA ALA A 393 10.61 -15.99 23.47
C ALA A 393 9.54 -16.00 24.59
N SER A 394 8.66 -14.99 24.61
CA SER A 394 7.51 -14.91 25.55
C SER A 394 6.24 -15.56 24.99
N GLY A 395 6.32 -16.26 23.84
CA GLY A 395 5.21 -16.97 23.21
C GLY A 395 4.32 -16.11 22.31
N TRP A 396 4.84 -14.98 21.78
CA TRP A 396 4.11 -14.07 20.89
C TRP A 396 4.90 -13.77 19.62
N ALA A 397 4.37 -14.14 18.46
CA ALA A 397 4.90 -13.74 17.17
C ALA A 397 4.25 -12.41 16.74
N VAL A 398 5.06 -11.39 16.49
CA VAL A 398 4.64 -10.03 16.09
C VAL A 398 5.23 -9.65 14.75
N ALA A 399 4.62 -8.69 14.05
CA ALA A 399 5.17 -8.22 12.80
C ALA A 399 6.24 -7.14 13.03
N PRO A 400 7.48 -7.33 12.52
CA PRO A 400 8.52 -6.29 12.58
C PRO A 400 8.10 -5.02 11.84
N GLY A 401 8.40 -3.86 12.40
CA GLY A 401 8.11 -2.55 11.81
C GLY A 401 8.78 -2.32 10.47
N ALA A 402 9.95 -2.92 10.25
CA ALA A 402 10.69 -2.87 8.98
C ALA A 402 9.84 -3.26 7.75
N ARG A 403 8.77 -4.06 7.94
CA ARG A 403 7.81 -4.38 6.87
C ARG A 403 7.02 -3.18 6.38
N PHE A 404 6.86 -2.15 7.20
CA PHE A 404 5.87 -1.08 7.02
C PHE A 404 6.50 0.31 6.94
N ARG A 405 7.81 0.43 6.98
CA ARG A 405 8.48 1.73 7.06
C ARG A 405 9.59 1.91 6.04
N MET A 406 9.84 3.15 5.71
CA MET A 406 10.99 3.64 4.96
C MET A 406 11.92 4.42 5.89
N ASN A 407 11.44 5.55 6.41
CA ASN A 407 12.16 6.47 7.29
C ASN A 407 11.59 6.51 8.71
N ALA A 408 10.36 6.05 8.92
CA ALA A 408 9.73 6.02 10.23
C ALA A 408 10.55 5.22 11.24
N GLY A 409 10.42 5.55 12.52
CA GLY A 409 11.14 4.91 13.61
C GLY A 409 10.85 3.41 13.78
N PRO A 410 11.71 2.69 14.50
CA PRO A 410 11.51 1.27 14.78
C PRO A 410 10.25 1.03 15.61
N ALA A 411 9.53 -0.05 15.29
CA ALA A 411 8.27 -0.40 15.94
C ALA A 411 7.90 -1.87 15.72
N VAL A 412 6.84 -2.34 16.34
CA VAL A 412 6.20 -3.62 16.05
C VAL A 412 4.70 -3.41 15.80
N ARG A 413 4.13 -4.21 14.89
CA ARG A 413 2.68 -4.24 14.68
C ARG A 413 2.09 -5.49 15.32
N LEU A 414 0.99 -5.30 16.06
CA LEU A 414 0.19 -6.33 16.68
C LEU A 414 -1.18 -6.36 16.00
N THR A 415 -1.58 -7.51 15.45
CA THR A 415 -2.90 -7.69 14.85
C THR A 415 -3.82 -8.37 15.85
N VAL A 416 -4.89 -7.68 16.25
CA VAL A 416 -5.81 -8.15 17.29
C VAL A 416 -6.98 -9.01 16.77
N SER A 417 -7.04 -9.27 15.46
CA SER A 417 -8.19 -9.96 14.84
C SER A 417 -8.46 -11.34 15.46
N GLY A 418 -7.43 -12.13 15.68
CA GLY A 418 -7.52 -13.45 16.32
C GLY A 418 -7.21 -13.46 17.83
N LEU A 419 -7.00 -12.29 18.44
CA LEU A 419 -6.63 -12.21 19.86
C LEU A 419 -7.85 -12.47 20.76
N ALA A 420 -7.77 -13.47 21.64
CA ALA A 420 -8.79 -13.64 22.65
C ALA A 420 -8.77 -12.48 23.65
N VAL A 421 -9.94 -12.06 24.15
CA VAL A 421 -10.03 -10.95 25.12
C VAL A 421 -9.22 -11.25 26.39
N ALA A 422 -9.18 -12.50 26.82
CA ALA A 422 -8.38 -12.96 27.97
C ALA A 422 -6.86 -12.81 27.74
N ASP A 423 -6.43 -12.77 26.50
CA ASP A 423 -5.01 -12.66 26.11
C ASP A 423 -4.51 -11.21 26.02
N VAL A 424 -5.39 -10.22 26.17
CA VAL A 424 -5.04 -8.79 26.07
C VAL A 424 -4.03 -8.40 27.16
N GLU A 425 -4.29 -8.73 28.42
CA GLU A 425 -3.39 -8.39 29.53
C GLU A 425 -2.05 -9.17 29.44
N PRO A 426 -2.04 -10.49 29.19
CA PRO A 426 -0.79 -11.23 28.96
C PRO A 426 0.06 -10.69 27.82
N LEU A 427 -0.56 -10.28 26.70
CA LEU A 427 0.16 -9.65 25.58
C LEU A 427 0.74 -8.29 25.98
N ALA A 428 -0.04 -7.45 26.68
CA ALA A 428 0.42 -6.14 27.14
C ALA A 428 1.60 -6.28 28.14
N ASP A 429 1.57 -7.28 29.01
CA ASP A 429 2.70 -7.60 29.92
C ASP A 429 3.96 -8.00 29.15
N ALA A 430 3.80 -8.85 28.13
CA ALA A 430 4.92 -9.28 27.28
C ALA A 430 5.53 -8.10 26.51
N VAL A 431 4.68 -7.24 25.92
CA VAL A 431 5.13 -6.05 25.20
C VAL A 431 5.85 -5.08 26.13
N ALA A 432 5.31 -4.78 27.31
CA ALA A 432 5.94 -3.87 28.27
C ALA A 432 7.33 -4.36 28.69
N ARG A 433 7.48 -5.66 28.95
CA ARG A 433 8.79 -6.27 29.23
C ARG A 433 9.74 -6.20 28.04
N ALA A 434 9.22 -6.35 26.82
CA ALA A 434 10.02 -6.34 25.61
C ALA A 434 10.52 -4.93 25.22
N VAL A 435 9.75 -3.88 25.56
CA VAL A 435 10.05 -2.47 25.25
C VAL A 435 10.86 -1.80 26.37
N GLY A 436 10.77 -2.30 27.60
CA GLY A 436 11.46 -1.74 28.75
C GLY A 436 12.98 -1.65 28.58
N PRO A 437 13.67 -0.79 29.35
CA PRO A 437 15.12 -0.64 29.25
C PRO A 437 15.81 -1.98 29.45
N VAL A 438 16.74 -2.31 28.57
CA VAL A 438 17.64 -3.46 28.78
C VAL A 438 18.45 -3.17 30.04
N VAL A 439 18.10 -3.81 31.16
CA VAL A 439 18.96 -3.81 32.34
C VAL A 439 20.21 -4.53 31.92
N ALA A 440 21.28 -3.78 31.66
CA ALA A 440 22.58 -4.35 31.41
C ALA A 440 22.96 -5.20 32.64
N ARG A 441 22.89 -6.52 32.50
CA ARG A 441 23.52 -7.41 33.47
C ARG A 441 25.03 -7.20 33.27
N SER A 442 25.64 -6.44 34.19
CA SER A 442 27.10 -6.45 34.32
C SER A 442 27.51 -7.88 34.64
N TYR A 443 28.21 -8.51 33.70
CA TYR A 443 28.99 -9.71 34.05
C TYR A 443 30.14 -9.25 34.93
N GLY A 444 30.04 -9.53 36.25
CA GLY A 444 31.13 -9.43 37.18
C GLY A 444 32.09 -10.61 37.00
#